data_e0d8b269b59e2d598ca3bce905a60bd8
#
_entry.id   e0d8b269b59e2d598ca3bce905a60bd8
#
_cell.length_a   1.000
_cell.length_b   1.000
_cell.length_c   1.000
_cell.angle_alpha   90.00
_cell.angle_beta   90.00
_cell.angle_gamma   90.00
#
_symmetry.space_group_name_H-M   'P 1'
#
loop_
_entity.id
_entity.type
_entity.pdbx_description
1 polymer ?
#
loop_
_entity_poly.entity_id
_entity_poly.type
_entity_poly.pdbx_seq_one_letter_code
_entity_poly.pdbx_strand_id
1 'polypeptide(L)'
;MWKNPTFTIERIEGHAPRVVIYQITGTFNARDMYGSMKQVQLGDIFEFKPASGAETPTRHIFDLTSVPQMDSSGLGVLVSHHIACRAKGIKVVVVGPSSNVKQLFKFTRVDTVLPVAATVEEALQL
;
A
#
# COMPACT_ATOMS: atom_id res chain seq x y z
N MET A 1 3.47 23.32 -13.73
CA MET A 1 3.77 22.50 -12.57
C MET A 1 2.51 21.92 -11.93
N TRP A 2 2.56 20.71 -11.56
CA TRP A 2 1.46 20.05 -10.87
C TRP A 2 1.32 20.57 -9.46
N LYS A 3 0.17 21.10 -9.09
CA LYS A 3 -0.04 21.68 -7.76
C LYS A 3 -0.77 20.75 -6.81
N ASN A 4 -1.66 19.92 -7.32
CA ASN A 4 -2.47 19.04 -6.48
C ASN A 4 -2.54 17.67 -7.12
N PRO A 5 -1.54 16.84 -6.91
CA PRO A 5 -1.63 15.47 -7.40
C PRO A 5 -2.84 14.80 -6.75
N THR A 6 -3.67 14.17 -7.58
CA THR A 6 -4.86 13.48 -7.11
C THR A 6 -4.52 12.17 -6.42
N PHE A 7 -3.27 11.74 -6.52
CA PHE A 7 -2.80 10.49 -5.97
C PHE A 7 -1.33 10.60 -5.62
N THR A 8 -0.97 10.25 -4.40
CA THR A 8 0.43 10.21 -3.97
C THR A 8 0.70 8.95 -3.17
N ILE A 9 1.95 8.47 -3.24
CA ILE A 9 2.45 7.41 -2.39
C ILE A 9 3.72 7.92 -1.75
N GLU A 10 3.78 7.83 -0.42
CA GLU A 10 4.97 8.17 0.35
C GLU A 10 5.49 6.90 1.02
N ARG A 11 6.77 6.61 0.81
CA ARG A 11 7.43 5.49 1.46
C ARG A 11 8.09 5.98 2.74
N ILE A 12 7.73 5.38 3.85
CA ILE A 12 8.24 5.74 5.17
C ILE A 12 9.00 4.54 5.74
N GLU A 13 10.27 4.77 6.08
CA GLU A 13 11.12 3.76 6.71
C GLU A 13 11.54 4.28 8.09
N GLY A 14 11.92 3.37 8.98
CA GLY A 14 12.44 3.74 10.29
C GLY A 14 11.39 3.90 11.38
N HIS A 15 10.10 3.73 11.06
CA HIS A 15 9.05 3.75 12.08
C HIS A 15 9.21 2.58 13.06
N ALA A 16 9.58 1.42 12.53
CA ALA A 16 9.88 0.23 13.31
C ALA A 16 10.94 -0.58 12.58
N PRO A 17 11.70 -1.44 13.27
CA PRO A 17 12.72 -2.25 12.61
C PRO A 17 12.12 -3.14 11.52
N ARG A 18 12.73 -3.12 10.34
CA ARG A 18 12.37 -3.96 9.21
C ARG A 18 10.92 -3.80 8.73
N VAL A 19 10.36 -2.61 8.93
CA VAL A 19 9.00 -2.26 8.51
C VAL A 19 9.06 -1.08 7.55
N VAL A 20 8.35 -1.19 6.43
CA VAL A 20 8.16 -0.10 5.48
C VAL A 20 6.67 0.23 5.45
N ILE A 21 6.35 1.51 5.56
CA ILE A 21 4.98 2.00 5.49
C ILE A 21 4.82 2.76 4.17
N TYR A 22 3.80 2.40 3.40
CA TYR A 22 3.41 3.14 2.20
C TYR A 22 2.14 3.91 2.52
N GLN A 23 2.29 5.21 2.67
CA GLN A 23 1.15 6.09 2.93
C GLN A 23 0.58 6.57 1.61
N ILE A 24 -0.64 6.17 1.32
CA ILE A 24 -1.30 6.47 0.06
C ILE A 24 -2.37 7.53 0.29
N THR A 25 -2.38 8.54 -0.56
CA THR A 25 -3.33 9.65 -0.48
C THR A 25 -4.03 9.80 -1.82
N GLY A 26 -5.35 9.98 -1.77
CA GLY A 26 -6.17 10.20 -2.96
C GLY A 26 -6.89 8.94 -3.43
N THR A 27 -7.68 9.09 -4.47
CA THR A 27 -8.43 7.97 -5.05
C THR A 27 -7.47 6.98 -5.71
N PHE A 28 -7.55 5.74 -5.32
CA PHE A 28 -6.63 4.71 -5.77
C PHE A 28 -7.23 3.97 -6.97
N ASN A 29 -7.12 4.59 -8.14
CA ASN A 29 -7.61 4.03 -9.39
C ASN A 29 -6.57 4.23 -10.50
N ALA A 30 -6.78 3.55 -11.64
CA ALA A 30 -5.83 3.61 -12.75
C ALA A 30 -5.65 5.01 -13.29
N ARG A 31 -6.75 5.75 -13.44
CA ARG A 31 -6.71 7.11 -13.99
C ARG A 31 -5.82 8.03 -13.17
N ASP A 32 -6.06 8.07 -11.86
CA ASP A 32 -5.33 8.96 -10.98
C ASP A 32 -3.90 8.50 -10.74
N MET A 33 -3.68 7.18 -10.65
CA MET A 33 -2.33 6.64 -10.56
C MET A 33 -1.47 7.05 -11.75
N TYR A 34 -1.94 6.76 -12.96
CA TYR A 34 -1.16 7.05 -14.16
C TYR A 34 -1.04 8.55 -14.42
N GLY A 35 -2.07 9.32 -14.06
CA GLY A 35 -2.01 10.78 -14.19
C GLY A 35 -0.98 11.41 -13.27
N SER A 36 -0.82 10.87 -12.06
CA SER A 36 0.12 11.41 -11.07
C SER A 36 1.53 10.84 -11.22
N MET A 37 1.65 9.62 -11.73
CA MET A 37 2.90 8.85 -11.69
C MET A 37 3.35 8.36 -13.06
N LYS A 38 2.98 9.08 -14.10
CA LYS A 38 3.27 8.67 -15.49
C LYS A 38 4.75 8.47 -15.78
N GLN A 39 5.63 9.13 -15.03
CA GLN A 39 7.07 9.04 -15.22
C GLN A 39 7.72 7.98 -14.32
N VAL A 40 6.94 7.34 -13.46
CA VAL A 40 7.45 6.40 -12.47
C VAL A 40 6.66 5.10 -12.59
N GLN A 41 7.36 3.98 -12.67
CA GLN A 41 6.70 2.68 -12.66
C GLN A 41 6.36 2.29 -11.22
N LEU A 42 5.18 1.73 -11.02
CA LEU A 42 4.73 1.34 -9.69
C LEU A 42 5.68 0.35 -9.02
N GLY A 43 6.29 -0.54 -9.82
CA GLY A 43 7.28 -1.48 -9.29
C GLY A 43 8.50 -0.82 -8.67
N ASP A 44 8.86 0.37 -9.14
CA ASP A 44 10.00 1.11 -8.58
C ASP A 44 9.68 1.72 -7.23
N ILE A 45 8.39 2.01 -6.99
CA ILE A 45 7.94 2.58 -5.72
C ILE A 45 7.88 1.52 -4.64
N PHE A 46 7.36 0.35 -4.99
CA PHE A 46 7.23 -0.76 -4.06
C PHE A 46 8.47 -1.65 -4.09
N GLU A 47 9.62 -1.04 -3.88
CA GLU A 47 10.87 -1.80 -3.88
C GLU A 47 10.95 -2.72 -2.68
N PHE A 48 11.53 -3.90 -2.92
CA PHE A 48 11.78 -4.87 -1.86
C PHE A 48 13.12 -4.64 -1.18
N LYS A 49 14.02 -3.97 -1.87
CA LYS A 49 15.36 -3.71 -1.32
C LYS A 49 15.30 -2.56 -0.32
N PRO A 50 15.94 -2.70 0.83
CA PRO A 50 16.01 -1.61 1.78
C PRO A 50 16.90 -0.49 1.25
N ALA A 51 16.81 0.66 1.90
CA ALA A 51 17.78 1.73 1.67
C ALA A 51 19.19 1.19 1.96
N SER A 52 20.20 1.84 1.38
CA SER A 52 21.58 1.38 1.46
C SER A 52 21.97 1.00 2.90
N GLY A 53 22.42 -0.23 3.07
CA GLY A 53 22.90 -0.72 4.37
C GLY A 53 21.82 -1.19 5.33
N ALA A 54 20.54 -1.07 4.97
CA ALA A 54 19.45 -1.52 5.83
C ALA A 54 19.14 -3.01 5.57
N GLU A 55 18.50 -3.65 6.55
CA GLU A 55 18.06 -5.03 6.40
C GLU A 55 16.83 -5.12 5.51
N THR A 56 16.65 -6.27 4.87
CA THR A 56 15.44 -6.55 4.09
C THR A 56 14.21 -6.43 4.98
N PRO A 57 13.17 -5.70 4.55
CA PRO A 57 11.94 -5.60 5.32
C PRO A 57 11.28 -6.97 5.51
N THR A 58 10.59 -7.13 6.64
CA THR A 58 9.77 -8.30 6.90
C THR A 58 8.29 -7.96 6.83
N ARG A 59 7.95 -6.67 6.79
CA ARG A 59 6.57 -6.21 6.80
C ARG A 59 6.43 -4.94 5.98
N HIS A 60 5.45 -4.93 5.09
CA HIS A 60 5.01 -3.74 4.37
C HIS A 60 3.61 -3.38 4.85
N ILE A 61 3.41 -2.13 5.21
CA ILE A 61 2.12 -1.63 5.67
C ILE A 61 1.61 -0.62 4.65
N PHE A 62 0.40 -0.86 4.14
CA PHE A 62 -0.29 0.10 3.28
C PHE A 62 -1.26 0.90 4.12
N ASP A 63 -0.94 2.15 4.38
CA ASP A 63 -1.81 3.06 5.09
C ASP A 63 -2.79 3.69 4.11
N LEU A 64 -4.04 3.27 4.18
CA LEU A 64 -5.11 3.71 3.30
C LEU A 64 -6.06 4.71 3.97
N THR A 65 -5.68 5.28 5.11
CA THR A 65 -6.56 6.21 5.84
C THR A 65 -6.95 7.42 5.03
N SER A 66 -6.10 7.83 4.08
CA SER A 66 -6.35 8.97 3.20
C SER A 66 -6.80 8.56 1.79
N VAL A 67 -7.29 7.34 1.63
CA VAL A 67 -7.82 6.84 0.36
C VAL A 67 -9.33 6.72 0.46
N PRO A 68 -10.09 7.68 -0.11
CA PRO A 68 -11.55 7.64 0.02
C PRO A 68 -12.20 6.54 -0.82
N GLN A 69 -11.61 6.24 -1.96
CA GLN A 69 -12.16 5.26 -2.91
C GLN A 69 -11.04 4.51 -3.61
N MET A 70 -11.37 3.29 -4.06
CA MET A 70 -10.46 2.42 -4.79
C MET A 70 -11.27 1.65 -5.83
N ASP A 71 -10.72 1.47 -7.01
CA ASP A 71 -11.31 0.59 -8.02
C ASP A 71 -10.52 -0.72 -8.13
N SER A 72 -10.90 -1.55 -9.09
CA SER A 72 -10.24 -2.83 -9.31
C SER A 72 -8.76 -2.67 -9.70
N SER A 73 -8.39 -1.56 -10.31
CA SER A 73 -6.99 -1.30 -10.69
C SER A 73 -6.14 -1.06 -9.44
N GLY A 74 -6.63 -0.24 -8.51
CA GLY A 74 -5.95 -0.02 -7.23
C GLY A 74 -5.86 -1.31 -6.43
N LEU A 75 -6.96 -2.06 -6.38
CA LEU A 75 -6.97 -3.35 -5.70
C LEU A 75 -5.97 -4.30 -6.31
N GLY A 76 -5.87 -4.33 -7.64
CA GLY A 76 -4.91 -5.16 -8.35
C GLY A 76 -3.47 -4.86 -7.96
N VAL A 77 -3.14 -3.60 -7.75
CA VAL A 77 -1.80 -3.20 -7.30
C VAL A 77 -1.51 -3.78 -5.92
N LEU A 78 -2.45 -3.68 -4.99
CA LEU A 78 -2.26 -4.22 -3.63
C LEU A 78 -2.11 -5.73 -3.65
N VAL A 79 -2.94 -6.43 -4.41
CA VAL A 79 -2.92 -7.88 -4.48
C VAL A 79 -1.63 -8.37 -5.14
N SER A 80 -1.23 -7.73 -6.24
CA SER A 80 0.02 -8.09 -6.93
C SER A 80 1.23 -7.89 -6.01
N HIS A 81 1.24 -6.80 -5.26
CA HIS A 81 2.32 -6.54 -4.32
C HIS A 81 2.33 -7.56 -3.18
N HIS A 82 1.16 -7.92 -2.68
CA HIS A 82 1.03 -8.95 -1.65
C HIS A 82 1.61 -10.29 -2.12
N ILE A 83 1.28 -10.69 -3.35
CA ILE A 83 1.79 -11.94 -3.92
C ILE A 83 3.30 -11.90 -4.03
N ALA A 84 3.85 -10.80 -4.55
CA ALA A 84 5.30 -10.65 -4.69
C ALA A 84 6.01 -10.65 -3.34
N CYS A 85 5.43 -9.97 -2.35
CA CYS A 85 5.97 -9.93 -0.99
C CYS A 85 5.95 -11.30 -0.33
N ARG A 86 4.87 -12.04 -0.51
CA ARG A 86 4.75 -13.38 0.06
C ARG A 86 5.87 -14.30 -0.39
N ALA A 87 6.25 -14.21 -1.67
CA ALA A 87 7.34 -15.00 -2.21
C ALA A 87 8.69 -14.65 -1.57
N LYS A 88 8.81 -13.47 -0.97
CA LYS A 88 10.04 -12.99 -0.33
C LYS A 88 9.97 -13.03 1.19
N GLY A 89 8.92 -13.60 1.75
CA GLY A 89 8.75 -13.67 3.21
C GLY A 89 8.34 -12.34 3.84
N ILE A 90 7.81 -11.40 3.06
CA ILE A 90 7.37 -10.10 3.55
C ILE A 90 5.85 -10.14 3.73
N LYS A 91 5.41 -9.81 4.93
CA LYS A 91 3.98 -9.73 5.24
C LYS A 91 3.43 -8.37 4.85
N VAL A 92 2.27 -8.35 4.19
CA VAL A 92 1.58 -7.11 3.81
C VAL A 92 0.35 -6.95 4.69
N VAL A 93 0.18 -5.77 5.28
CA VAL A 93 -0.96 -5.42 6.11
C VAL A 93 -1.54 -4.10 5.61
N VAL A 94 -2.86 -4.00 5.56
CA VAL A 94 -3.57 -2.79 5.16
C VAL A 94 -4.11 -2.09 6.40
N VAL A 95 -3.95 -0.78 6.49
CA VAL A 95 -4.37 0.02 7.64
C VAL A 95 -5.44 1.03 7.24
N GLY A 96 -6.50 1.09 8.04
CA GLY A 96 -7.49 2.16 8.00
C GLY A 96 -8.29 2.31 6.72
N PRO A 97 -8.69 1.22 6.02
CA PRO A 97 -9.47 1.39 4.80
C PRO A 97 -10.80 2.07 5.09
N SER A 98 -11.22 2.98 4.20
CA SER A 98 -12.53 3.64 4.31
C SER A 98 -13.66 2.62 4.13
N SER A 99 -14.90 3.04 4.44
CA SER A 99 -16.07 2.18 4.23
C SER A 99 -16.18 1.70 2.79
N ASN A 100 -15.92 2.57 1.82
CA ASN A 100 -15.96 2.22 0.41
C ASN A 100 -14.90 1.17 0.06
N VAL A 101 -13.69 1.35 0.57
CA VAL A 101 -12.60 0.41 0.34
C VAL A 101 -12.89 -0.93 1.04
N LYS A 102 -13.42 -0.89 2.26
CA LYS A 102 -13.81 -2.11 2.97
C LYS A 102 -14.87 -2.90 2.21
N GLN A 103 -15.84 -2.21 1.62
CA GLN A 103 -16.88 -2.87 0.82
C GLN A 103 -16.28 -3.56 -0.40
N LEU A 104 -15.34 -2.90 -1.07
CA LEU A 104 -14.64 -3.50 -2.19
C LEU A 104 -13.87 -4.75 -1.75
N PHE A 105 -13.18 -4.68 -0.62
CA PHE A 105 -12.44 -5.82 -0.08
C PHE A 105 -13.37 -7.00 0.24
N LYS A 106 -14.52 -6.72 0.84
CA LYS A 106 -15.52 -7.76 1.14
C LYS A 106 -16.09 -8.37 -0.12
N PHE A 107 -16.46 -7.52 -1.07
CA PHE A 107 -17.06 -7.98 -2.32
C PHE A 107 -16.12 -8.89 -3.10
N THR A 108 -14.83 -8.57 -3.11
CA THR A 108 -13.82 -9.33 -3.83
C THR A 108 -13.17 -10.42 -2.98
N ARG A 109 -13.52 -10.49 -1.70
CA ARG A 109 -12.94 -11.41 -0.71
C ARG A 109 -11.46 -11.21 -0.46
N VAL A 110 -10.94 -10.05 -0.79
CA VAL A 110 -9.54 -9.71 -0.54
C VAL A 110 -9.25 -9.62 0.95
N ASP A 111 -10.24 -9.29 1.76
CA ASP A 111 -10.12 -9.26 3.21
C ASP A 111 -9.80 -10.62 3.83
N THR A 112 -10.01 -11.71 3.10
CA THR A 112 -9.61 -13.05 3.55
C THR A 112 -8.14 -13.33 3.29
N VAL A 113 -7.49 -12.52 2.46
CA VAL A 113 -6.10 -12.68 2.03
C VAL A 113 -5.20 -11.62 2.63
N LEU A 114 -5.64 -10.36 2.62
CA LEU A 114 -4.89 -9.23 3.16
C LEU A 114 -5.36 -8.92 4.58
N PRO A 115 -4.51 -9.07 5.59
CA PRO A 115 -4.85 -8.63 6.95
C PRO A 115 -5.14 -7.13 6.97
N VAL A 116 -6.17 -6.75 7.73
CA VAL A 116 -6.59 -5.37 7.87
C VAL A 116 -6.52 -4.97 9.34
N ALA A 117 -5.93 -3.81 9.61
CA ALA A 117 -5.84 -3.25 10.93
C ALA A 117 -6.43 -1.83 10.95
N ALA A 118 -6.86 -1.36 12.09
CA ALA A 118 -7.39 -0.01 12.20
C ALA A 118 -6.26 1.04 12.26
N THR A 119 -5.13 0.68 12.84
CA THR A 119 -4.00 1.58 13.03
C THR A 119 -2.69 0.90 12.65
N VAL A 120 -1.65 1.72 12.46
CA VAL A 120 -0.30 1.21 12.21
C VAL A 120 0.18 0.38 13.40
N GLU A 121 -0.11 0.81 14.63
CA GLU A 121 0.28 0.10 15.83
C GLU A 121 -0.31 -1.29 15.90
N GLU A 122 -1.59 -1.44 15.53
CA GLU A 122 -2.21 -2.76 15.43
C GLU A 122 -1.57 -3.60 14.32
N ALA A 123 -1.25 -2.96 13.18
CA ALA A 123 -0.63 -3.66 12.07
C ALA A 123 0.74 -4.25 12.43
N LEU A 124 1.46 -3.60 13.33
CA LEU A 124 2.75 -4.09 13.81
C LEU A 124 2.62 -5.36 14.64
N GLN A 125 1.42 -5.65 15.16
CA GLN A 125 1.16 -6.82 15.99
C GLN A 125 0.58 -8.01 15.22
N LEU A 126 0.18 -7.80 14.00
CA LEU A 126 -0.42 -8.87 13.18
C LEU A 126 0.59 -9.87 12.64
#